data_d171aabfd6e9201917d4b26bad18818e
#
_entry.id   d171aabfd6e9201917d4b26bad18818e
#
_cell.length_a   1.000
_cell.length_b   1.000
_cell.length_c   1.000
_cell.angle_alpha   90.00
_cell.angle_beta   90.00
_cell.angle_gamma   90.00
#
_symmetry.space_group_name_H-M   'P 1'
#
loop_
_entity.id
_entity.type
_entity.pdbx_description
1 polymer ?
#
loop_
_entity_poly.entity_id
_entity_poly.type
_entity_poly.pdbx_seq_one_letter_code
_entity_poly.pdbx_strand_id
1 'polypeptide(L)'
;TVYGEWGRPDMFYLKYLYALKNNKTLKLNNYGNHARDFTYISDVIEIINLLIFTKPRKNHEIFNICSNKPMRLKTLIRNFDRIAGKKGKLIKVALQKTDVIKTHGDNSKINQITKKRNYVNFFEGLKKTYKWFEKYHKIL
;
A
#
# COMPACT_ATOMS: atom_id res chain seq x y z
N THR A 1 -5.49 1.87 1.31
CA THR A 1 -4.72 1.45 0.12
C THR A 1 -4.05 0.10 0.36
N VAL A 2 -4.61 -0.97 -0.20
CA VAL A 2 -3.97 -2.30 -0.12
C VAL A 2 -2.77 -2.33 -1.05
N TYR A 3 -1.63 -2.86 -0.55
CA TYR A 3 -0.41 -3.01 -1.33
C TYR A 3 0.22 -4.37 -1.07
N GLY A 4 1.11 -4.79 -1.94
CA GLY A 4 1.78 -6.08 -1.85
C GLY A 4 1.86 -6.78 -3.20
N GLU A 5 2.01 -8.08 -3.14
CA GLU A 5 2.09 -8.96 -4.29
C GLU A 5 0.77 -8.96 -5.08
N TRP A 6 0.86 -9.10 -6.40
CA TRP A 6 -0.29 -9.15 -7.32
C TRP A 6 -1.21 -7.92 -7.27
N GLY A 7 -0.68 -6.79 -6.82
CA GLY A 7 -1.41 -5.52 -6.86
C GLY A 7 -1.68 -5.05 -8.29
N ARG A 8 -2.65 -4.15 -8.45
CA ARG A 8 -2.97 -3.58 -9.76
C ARG A 8 -1.79 -2.79 -10.33
N PRO A 9 -1.42 -2.97 -11.61
CA PRO A 9 -0.24 -2.33 -12.21
C PRO A 9 -0.33 -0.79 -12.30
N ASP A 10 -1.55 -0.23 -12.25
CA ASP A 10 -1.78 1.22 -12.24
C ASP A 10 -1.50 1.90 -10.89
N MET A 11 -1.31 1.12 -9.82
CA MET A 11 -0.98 1.66 -8.50
C MET A 11 0.40 2.30 -8.49
N PHE A 12 0.51 3.46 -7.82
CA PHE A 12 1.74 4.25 -7.81
C PHE A 12 2.98 3.43 -7.41
N TYR A 13 2.88 2.56 -6.41
CA TYR A 13 4.03 1.79 -5.95
C TYR A 13 4.57 0.82 -7.01
N LEU A 14 3.70 0.19 -7.81
CA LEU A 14 4.13 -0.66 -8.93
C LEU A 14 4.66 0.16 -10.10
N LYS A 15 4.00 1.27 -10.46
CA LYS A 15 4.54 2.21 -11.45
C LYS A 15 5.92 2.71 -11.07
N TYR A 16 6.15 2.97 -9.77
CA TYR A 16 7.45 3.41 -9.28
C TYR A 16 8.51 2.32 -9.42
N LEU A 17 8.21 1.09 -9.00
CA LEU A 17 9.12 -0.06 -9.14
C LEU A 17 9.45 -0.32 -10.61
N TYR A 18 8.45 -0.26 -11.49
CA TYR A 18 8.65 -0.45 -12.93
C TYR A 18 9.52 0.66 -13.54
N ALA A 19 9.29 1.91 -13.18
CA ALA A 19 10.11 3.04 -13.61
C ALA A 19 11.55 2.91 -13.08
N LEU A 20 11.71 2.53 -11.82
CA LEU A 20 13.00 2.30 -11.16
C LEU A 20 13.79 1.18 -11.87
N LYS A 21 13.14 0.05 -12.16
CA LYS A 21 13.75 -1.10 -12.86
C LYS A 21 14.24 -0.72 -14.24
N ASN A 22 13.41 -0.04 -15.00
CA ASN A 22 13.65 0.30 -16.42
C ASN A 22 14.35 1.66 -16.61
N ASN A 23 14.84 2.29 -15.54
CA ASN A 23 15.49 3.62 -15.57
C ASN A 23 14.62 4.71 -16.22
N LYS A 24 13.28 4.58 -16.13
CA LYS A 24 12.31 5.51 -16.68
C LYS A 24 11.99 6.63 -15.68
N THR A 25 11.59 7.78 -16.19
CA THR A 25 11.13 8.90 -15.36
C THR A 25 9.64 8.78 -15.07
N LEU A 26 9.24 8.96 -13.81
CA LEU A 26 7.85 8.91 -13.37
C LEU A 26 7.38 10.29 -12.87
N LYS A 27 6.16 10.68 -13.24
CA LYS A 27 5.51 11.90 -12.71
C LYS A 27 5.09 11.67 -11.26
N LEU A 28 5.44 12.60 -10.38
CA LEU A 28 5.08 12.61 -8.97
C LEU A 28 4.11 13.77 -8.70
N ASN A 29 2.82 13.48 -8.68
CA ASN A 29 1.76 14.46 -8.45
C ASN A 29 1.88 15.08 -7.06
N ASN A 30 1.38 16.32 -6.93
CA ASN A 30 1.42 17.12 -5.70
C ASN A 30 2.81 17.12 -5.03
N TYR A 31 3.85 17.13 -5.84
CA TYR A 31 5.24 17.09 -5.32
C TYR A 31 5.50 15.93 -4.34
N GLY A 32 4.66 14.88 -4.38
CA GLY A 32 4.69 13.74 -3.44
C GLY A 32 4.09 14.02 -2.06
N ASN A 33 3.31 15.08 -1.91
CA ASN A 33 2.67 15.46 -0.64
C ASN A 33 1.33 14.73 -0.41
N HIS A 34 1.23 13.50 -0.92
CA HIS A 34 0.10 12.62 -0.62
C HIS A 34 0.42 11.69 0.55
N ALA A 35 -0.60 11.33 1.30
CA ALA A 35 -0.54 10.27 2.29
C ALA A 35 -1.63 9.23 2.02
N ARG A 36 -1.31 7.96 2.23
CA ARG A 36 -2.24 6.84 2.10
C ARG A 36 -2.12 5.94 3.31
N ASP A 37 -3.25 5.44 3.77
CA ASP A 37 -3.28 4.34 4.73
C ASP A 37 -2.97 3.05 3.97
N PHE A 38 -1.68 2.70 3.96
CA PHE A 38 -1.19 1.51 3.27
C PHE A 38 -1.39 0.27 4.14
N THR A 39 -2.13 -0.71 3.64
CA THR A 39 -2.39 -1.98 4.32
C THR A 39 -1.78 -3.11 3.50
N TYR A 40 -0.91 -3.90 4.12
CA TYR A 40 -0.26 -5.00 3.40
C TYR A 40 -1.25 -6.13 3.12
N ILE A 41 -1.15 -6.73 1.95
CA ILE A 41 -2.14 -7.72 1.46
C ILE A 41 -2.35 -8.88 2.42
N SER A 42 -1.29 -9.40 3.06
CA SER A 42 -1.45 -10.53 4.00
C SER A 42 -2.30 -10.17 5.22
N ASP A 43 -2.24 -8.91 5.68
CA ASP A 43 -3.11 -8.46 6.79
C ASP A 43 -4.58 -8.47 6.39
N VAL A 44 -4.86 -8.09 5.13
CA VAL A 44 -6.23 -8.10 4.60
C VAL A 44 -6.76 -9.52 4.52
N ILE A 45 -5.97 -10.45 3.98
CA ILE A 45 -6.35 -11.87 3.84
C ILE A 45 -6.55 -12.51 5.22
N GLU A 46 -5.66 -12.25 6.19
CA GLU A 46 -5.81 -12.75 7.55
C GLU A 46 -7.11 -12.27 8.19
N ILE A 47 -7.43 -10.98 8.05
CA ILE A 47 -8.68 -10.42 8.58
C ILE A 47 -9.91 -11.06 7.90
N ILE A 48 -9.89 -11.24 6.58
CA ILE A 48 -10.98 -11.89 5.85
C ILE A 48 -11.16 -13.34 6.36
N ASN A 49 -10.07 -14.09 6.51
CA ASN A 49 -10.13 -15.45 7.05
C ASN A 49 -10.72 -15.49 8.46
N LEU A 50 -10.33 -14.56 9.33
CA LEU A 50 -10.90 -14.46 10.68
C LEU A 50 -12.39 -14.14 10.65
N LEU A 51 -12.83 -13.28 9.71
CA LEU A 51 -14.25 -12.93 9.55
C LEU A 51 -15.11 -14.10 9.08
N ILE A 52 -14.60 -14.99 8.23
CA ILE A 52 -15.34 -16.18 7.74
C ILE A 52 -15.81 -17.05 8.91
N PHE A 53 -15.01 -17.16 9.97
CA PHE A 53 -15.30 -17.96 11.14
C PHE A 53 -15.96 -17.19 12.30
N THR A 54 -16.24 -15.91 12.09
CA THR A 54 -16.85 -15.03 13.11
C THR A 54 -18.36 -15.02 12.93
N LYS A 55 -19.10 -15.32 14.00
CA LYS A 55 -20.57 -15.20 13.95
C LYS A 55 -20.98 -13.76 13.72
N PRO A 56 -21.82 -13.47 12.71
CA PRO A 56 -22.30 -12.11 12.46
C PRO A 56 -23.17 -11.65 13.64
N ARG A 57 -23.05 -10.38 13.99
CA ARG A 57 -23.90 -9.75 15.03
C ARG A 57 -25.20 -9.19 14.45
N LYS A 58 -25.18 -8.90 13.14
CA LYS A 58 -26.31 -8.34 12.38
C LYS A 58 -26.32 -8.97 11.00
N ASN A 59 -27.47 -8.88 10.31
CA ASN A 59 -27.62 -9.39 8.95
C ASN A 59 -26.75 -8.65 7.93
N HIS A 60 -26.33 -7.40 8.24
CA HIS A 60 -25.43 -6.60 7.42
C HIS A 60 -24.53 -5.74 8.29
N GLU A 61 -23.24 -5.81 8.08
CA GLU A 61 -22.23 -4.99 8.76
C GLU A 61 -21.15 -4.52 7.80
N ILE A 62 -20.70 -3.28 7.99
CA ILE A 62 -19.59 -2.69 7.23
C ILE A 62 -18.38 -2.57 8.14
N PHE A 63 -17.21 -3.01 7.63
CA PHE A 63 -15.92 -2.92 8.30
C PHE A 63 -14.88 -2.27 7.41
N ASN A 64 -14.03 -1.44 7.99
CA ASN A 64 -12.82 -0.97 7.33
C ASN A 64 -11.65 -1.92 7.65
N ILE A 65 -11.01 -2.44 6.62
CA ILE A 65 -9.76 -3.17 6.76
C ILE A 65 -8.63 -2.22 6.35
N CYS A 66 -7.90 -1.71 7.33
CA CYS A 66 -6.84 -0.72 7.13
C CYS A 66 -5.79 -0.82 8.23
N SER A 67 -4.58 -0.28 7.98
CA SER A 67 -3.52 -0.27 8.98
C SER A 67 -3.72 0.78 10.07
N ASN A 68 -4.56 1.77 9.82
CA ASN A 68 -4.76 2.97 10.66
C ASN A 68 -3.46 3.78 10.87
N LYS A 69 -2.53 3.72 9.90
CA LYS A 69 -1.22 4.39 9.92
C LYS A 69 -0.91 5.03 8.57
N PRO A 70 -1.48 6.22 8.26
CA PRO A 70 -1.20 6.88 6.99
C PRO A 70 0.29 7.17 6.81
N MET A 71 0.83 6.78 5.67
CA MET A 71 2.22 6.98 5.30
C MET A 71 2.33 7.94 4.11
N ARG A 72 3.30 8.87 4.16
CA ARG A 72 3.57 9.79 3.06
C ARG A 72 4.16 9.06 1.86
N LEU A 73 3.75 9.46 0.67
CA LEU A 73 4.28 8.89 -0.58
C LEU A 73 5.80 9.04 -0.71
N LYS A 74 6.35 10.16 -0.22
CA LYS A 74 7.80 10.37 -0.13
C LYS A 74 8.51 9.30 0.74
N THR A 75 7.85 8.80 1.78
CA THR A 75 8.41 7.72 2.63
C THR A 75 8.42 6.39 1.88
N LEU A 76 7.36 6.08 1.13
CA LEU A 76 7.32 4.90 0.25
C LEU A 76 8.46 4.94 -0.77
N ILE A 77 8.66 6.07 -1.45
CA ILE A 77 9.72 6.27 -2.44
C ILE A 77 11.10 6.03 -1.81
N ARG A 78 11.41 6.71 -0.68
CA ARG A 78 12.70 6.56 0.02
C ARG A 78 12.97 5.11 0.45
N ASN A 79 11.94 4.41 0.89
CA ASN A 79 12.09 3.01 1.29
C ASN A 79 12.39 2.11 0.09
N PHE A 80 11.72 2.29 -1.04
CA PHE A 80 12.04 1.53 -2.25
C PHE A 80 13.43 1.87 -2.79
N ASP A 81 13.84 3.15 -2.79
CA ASP A 81 15.20 3.54 -3.16
C ASP A 81 16.23 2.82 -2.30
N ARG A 82 16.01 2.77 -0.99
CA ARG A 82 16.88 2.07 -0.03
C ARG A 82 16.93 0.56 -0.29
N ILE A 83 15.77 -0.06 -0.54
CA ILE A 83 15.66 -1.50 -0.80
C ILE A 83 16.34 -1.86 -2.12
N ALA A 84 16.15 -1.05 -3.15
CA ALA A 84 16.71 -1.27 -4.49
C ALA A 84 18.17 -0.85 -4.65
N GLY A 85 18.74 -0.14 -3.66
CA GLY A 85 20.11 0.39 -3.73
C GLY A 85 20.32 1.50 -4.78
N LYS A 86 19.23 2.07 -5.32
CA LYS A 86 19.29 3.15 -6.34
C LYS A 86 18.09 4.07 -6.23
N LYS A 87 18.23 5.32 -6.75
CA LYS A 87 17.15 6.33 -6.73
C LYS A 87 16.38 6.35 -8.04
N GLY A 88 15.04 6.42 -7.94
CA GLY A 88 14.18 6.61 -9.10
C GLY A 88 14.21 8.03 -9.64
N LYS A 89 14.02 8.15 -10.96
CA LYS A 89 13.90 9.45 -11.66
C LYS A 89 12.47 9.96 -11.54
N LEU A 90 12.30 11.15 -10.94
CA LEU A 90 10.99 11.74 -10.70
C LEU A 90 10.89 13.16 -11.25
N ILE A 91 9.81 13.45 -11.96
CA ILE A 91 9.38 14.82 -12.30
C ILE A 91 8.24 15.18 -11.36
N LYS A 92 8.45 16.20 -10.54
CA LYS A 92 7.45 16.71 -9.63
C LYS A 92 6.46 17.59 -10.40
N VAL A 93 5.16 17.30 -10.26
CA VAL A 93 4.10 18.07 -10.91
C VAL A 93 3.07 18.55 -9.88
N ALA A 94 2.29 19.55 -10.24
CA ALA A 94 1.23 20.11 -9.39
C ALA A 94 0.16 19.07 -9.04
N LEU A 95 -0.63 19.37 -8.02
CA LEU A 95 -1.80 18.58 -7.63
C LEU A 95 -2.82 18.53 -8.76
N GLN A 96 -3.31 17.35 -9.10
CA GLN A 96 -4.46 17.20 -10.00
C GLN A 96 -5.77 17.37 -9.19
N LYS A 97 -6.78 18.03 -9.80
CA LYS A 97 -8.06 18.34 -9.13
C LYS A 97 -8.78 17.12 -8.55
N THR A 98 -8.59 15.95 -9.15
CA THR A 98 -9.22 14.69 -8.75
C THR A 98 -8.44 13.88 -7.73
N ASP A 99 -7.22 14.32 -7.38
CA ASP A 99 -6.36 13.56 -6.47
C ASP A 99 -6.75 13.77 -5.00
N VAL A 100 -7.04 12.67 -4.31
CA VAL A 100 -7.24 12.68 -2.85
C VAL A 100 -5.90 12.89 -2.16
N ILE A 101 -5.77 13.92 -1.33
CA ILE A 101 -4.51 14.29 -0.66
C ILE A 101 -4.14 13.26 0.43
N LYS A 102 -5.13 12.81 1.21
CA LYS A 102 -4.90 11.88 2.33
C LYS A 102 -6.05 10.87 2.44
N THR A 103 -5.71 9.60 2.65
CA THR A 103 -6.66 8.59 3.12
C THR A 103 -6.25 8.11 4.50
N HIS A 104 -7.24 7.86 5.37
CA HIS A 104 -7.04 7.34 6.71
C HIS A 104 -8.29 6.55 7.12
N GLY A 105 -8.13 5.29 7.44
CA GLY A 105 -9.22 4.44 7.91
C GLY A 105 -9.12 4.20 9.42
N ASP A 106 -10.27 3.98 10.05
CA ASP A 106 -10.35 3.47 11.41
C ASP A 106 -10.62 1.96 11.38
N ASN A 107 -9.71 1.19 11.97
CA ASN A 107 -9.79 -0.26 12.07
C ASN A 107 -10.26 -0.77 13.44
N SER A 108 -10.70 0.10 14.33
CA SER A 108 -11.07 -0.25 15.71
C SER A 108 -12.16 -1.30 15.75
N LYS A 109 -13.23 -1.13 14.94
CA LYS A 109 -14.36 -2.06 14.88
C LYS A 109 -13.93 -3.47 14.45
N ILE A 110 -13.14 -3.57 13.37
CA ILE A 110 -12.70 -4.87 12.87
C ILE A 110 -11.72 -5.55 13.84
N ASN A 111 -10.81 -4.79 14.46
CA ASN A 111 -9.86 -5.31 15.43
C ASN A 111 -10.54 -5.82 16.71
N GLN A 112 -11.64 -5.22 17.14
CA GLN A 112 -12.44 -5.71 18.27
C GLN A 112 -13.02 -7.09 17.97
N ILE A 113 -13.47 -7.34 16.76
CA ILE A 113 -14.12 -8.59 16.35
C ILE A 113 -13.08 -9.67 16.07
N THR A 114 -12.06 -9.38 15.27
CA THR A 114 -11.05 -10.34 14.84
C THR A 114 -9.94 -10.55 15.85
N LYS A 115 -9.85 -9.69 16.87
CA LYS A 115 -8.74 -9.66 17.85
C LYS A 115 -7.37 -9.42 17.22
N LYS A 116 -7.32 -9.01 15.94
CA LYS A 116 -6.04 -8.67 15.29
C LYS A 116 -5.38 -7.48 16.00
N ARG A 117 -4.10 -7.63 16.35
CA ARG A 117 -3.32 -6.62 17.06
C ARG A 117 -2.12 -6.14 16.25
N ASN A 118 -1.52 -7.06 15.51
CA ASN A 118 -0.27 -6.81 14.81
C ASN A 118 -0.52 -6.72 13.29
N TYR A 119 -0.09 -5.62 12.71
CA TYR A 119 -0.06 -5.41 11.26
C TYR A 119 1.38 -5.47 10.78
N VAL A 120 1.58 -5.95 9.56
CA VAL A 120 2.90 -6.01 8.94
C VAL A 120 3.53 -4.62 8.93
N ASN A 121 4.78 -4.53 9.39
CA ASN A 121 5.53 -3.29 9.35
C ASN A 121 5.64 -2.80 7.90
N PHE A 122 5.42 -1.50 7.68
CA PHE A 122 5.39 -0.92 6.34
C PHE A 122 6.66 -1.22 5.53
N PHE A 123 7.84 -1.06 6.14
CA PHE A 123 9.11 -1.33 5.47
C PHE A 123 9.27 -2.82 5.10
N GLU A 124 8.88 -3.72 5.99
CA GLU A 124 8.92 -5.17 5.72
C GLU A 124 7.94 -5.58 4.60
N GLY A 125 6.74 -5.00 4.58
CA GLY A 125 5.80 -5.18 3.47
C GLY A 125 6.37 -4.70 2.13
N LEU A 126 7.05 -3.54 2.11
CA LEU A 126 7.72 -3.04 0.91
C LEU A 126 8.87 -3.94 0.44
N LYS A 127 9.66 -4.52 1.37
CA LYS A 127 10.71 -5.51 1.02
C LYS A 127 10.11 -6.75 0.34
N LYS A 128 9.03 -7.30 0.91
CA LYS A 128 8.34 -8.46 0.34
C LYS A 128 7.79 -8.13 -1.05
N THR A 129 7.13 -6.98 -1.20
CA THR A 129 6.61 -6.47 -2.48
C THR A 129 7.72 -6.32 -3.52
N TYR A 130 8.87 -5.75 -3.13
CA TYR A 130 10.02 -5.58 -4.02
C TYR A 130 10.60 -6.93 -4.46
N LYS A 131 10.79 -7.87 -3.52
CA LYS A 131 11.29 -9.23 -3.83
C LYS A 131 10.38 -9.96 -4.82
N TRP A 132 9.07 -9.88 -4.60
CA TRP A 132 8.09 -10.41 -5.54
C TRP A 132 8.17 -9.73 -6.91
N PHE A 133 8.24 -8.40 -6.94
CA PHE A 133 8.35 -7.63 -8.18
C PHE A 133 9.59 -8.02 -8.99
N GLU A 134 10.76 -8.16 -8.36
CA GLU A 134 11.98 -8.59 -9.05
C GLU A 134 11.81 -9.97 -9.73
N LYS A 135 11.02 -10.86 -9.15
CA LYS A 135 10.75 -12.18 -9.71
C LYS A 135 9.72 -12.17 -10.85
N TYR A 136 8.67 -11.37 -10.71
CA TYR A 136 7.47 -11.47 -11.56
C TYR A 136 7.20 -10.26 -12.46
N HIS A 137 8.02 -9.21 -12.44
CA HIS A 137 7.77 -7.97 -13.21
C HIS A 137 7.64 -8.17 -14.74
N LYS A 138 8.13 -9.28 -15.28
CA LYS A 138 8.02 -9.60 -16.71
C LYS A 138 6.62 -10.07 -17.12
N ILE A 139 5.78 -10.43 -16.14
CA ILE A 139 4.41 -10.93 -16.36
C ILE A 139 3.39 -9.79 -16.21
N LEU A 140 3.78 -8.67 -15.59
CA LEU A 140 2.99 -7.46 -15.38
C LEU A 140 3.10 -6.50 -16.59
#